data_d83f7dffe95529ddcdaef0849264d761
#
_entry.id   d83f7dffe95529ddcdaef0849264d761
#
_cell.length_a   1.000
_cell.length_b   1.000
_cell.length_c   1.000
_cell.angle_alpha   90.00
_cell.angle_beta   90.00
_cell.angle_gamma   90.00
#
_symmetry.space_group_name_H-M   'P 1'
#
loop_
_entity.id
_entity.type
_entity.pdbx_description
1 polymer ?
#
loop_
_entity_poly.entity_id
_entity_poly.type
_entity_poly.pdbx_seq_one_letter_code
_entity_poly.pdbx_strand_id
1 'polypeptide(L)'
;MEKEEFLAVYRHSLAHILAKAVIELFGKENVQYAIGPQIENGLYYDFVLPRTLNNDDYKTIEDKMHEVIRRREPWTRKVVSKAEALEIFKDQKFKTELIEELPEDETITLYYTGDDYVDLCRGPHVENSQELMNVAFEVRSISGAYWRGDENRDQLQRIYV
;
A
#
# COMPACT_ATOMS: atom_id res chain seq x y z
N MET A 1 -23.22 7.60 -5.48
CA MET A 1 -21.90 7.14 -5.97
C MET A 1 -22.11 5.96 -6.90
N GLU A 2 -21.51 6.02 -8.08
CA GLU A 2 -21.59 4.94 -9.04
C GLU A 2 -20.87 3.68 -8.54
N LYS A 3 -21.32 2.51 -9.01
CA LYS A 3 -20.73 1.22 -8.62
C LYS A 3 -19.22 1.16 -8.84
N GLU A 4 -18.74 1.70 -9.97
CA GLU A 4 -17.32 1.73 -10.31
C GLU A 4 -16.53 2.61 -9.35
N GLU A 5 -17.13 3.72 -8.89
CA GLU A 5 -16.50 4.62 -7.92
C GLU A 5 -16.32 3.92 -6.56
N PHE A 6 -17.32 3.16 -6.12
CA PHE A 6 -17.21 2.35 -4.90
C PHE A 6 -16.11 1.32 -5.02
N LEU A 7 -16.06 0.62 -6.16
CA LEU A 7 -15.03 -0.39 -6.39
C LEU A 7 -13.62 0.22 -6.37
N ALA A 8 -13.46 1.41 -6.98
CA ALA A 8 -12.18 2.10 -6.98
C ALA A 8 -11.74 2.46 -5.57
N VAL A 9 -12.64 2.96 -4.73
CA VAL A 9 -12.36 3.29 -3.33
C VAL A 9 -11.97 2.03 -2.54
N TYR A 10 -12.73 0.94 -2.70
CA TYR A 10 -12.46 -0.31 -2.01
C TYR A 10 -11.13 -0.92 -2.43
N ARG A 11 -10.84 -0.94 -3.73
CA ARG A 11 -9.57 -1.47 -4.25
C ARG A 11 -8.38 -0.65 -3.76
N HIS A 12 -8.50 0.67 -3.79
CA HIS A 12 -7.46 1.56 -3.30
C HIS A 12 -7.21 1.37 -1.80
N SER A 13 -8.28 1.21 -1.03
CA SER A 13 -8.17 0.95 0.40
C SER A 13 -7.59 -0.43 0.70
N LEU A 14 -7.97 -1.45 -0.10
CA LEU A 14 -7.39 -2.78 0.02
C LEU A 14 -5.89 -2.79 -0.29
N ALA A 15 -5.41 -1.90 -1.17
CA ALA A 15 -3.97 -1.77 -1.43
C ALA A 15 -3.23 -1.36 -0.15
N HIS A 16 -3.78 -0.45 0.64
CA HIS A 16 -3.21 -0.07 1.94
C HIS A 16 -3.28 -1.21 2.95
N ILE A 17 -4.36 -1.97 2.95
CA ILE A 17 -4.50 -3.17 3.81
C ILE A 17 -3.43 -4.20 3.44
N LEU A 18 -3.23 -4.44 2.14
CA LEU A 18 -2.19 -5.35 1.66
C LEU A 18 -0.80 -4.91 2.14
N ALA A 19 -0.46 -3.64 1.95
CA ALA A 19 0.84 -3.12 2.38
C ALA A 19 1.03 -3.25 3.89
N LYS A 20 0.02 -2.89 4.66
CA LYS A 20 0.07 -3.03 6.12
C LYS A 20 0.24 -4.49 6.55
N ALA A 21 -0.49 -5.41 5.91
CA ALA A 21 -0.38 -6.84 6.19
C ALA A 21 1.04 -7.37 5.94
N VAL A 22 1.63 -7.01 4.80
CA VAL A 22 2.99 -7.41 4.44
C VAL A 22 4.01 -6.85 5.43
N ILE A 23 3.87 -5.59 5.82
CA ILE A 23 4.76 -4.96 6.80
C ILE A 23 4.68 -5.68 8.15
N GLU A 24 3.47 -6.06 8.58
CA GLU A 24 3.31 -6.79 9.85
C GLU A 24 3.86 -8.20 9.79
N LEU A 25 3.78 -8.86 8.64
CA LEU A 25 4.31 -10.22 8.49
C LEU A 25 5.84 -10.27 8.47
N PHE A 26 6.49 -9.28 7.87
CA PHE A 26 7.95 -9.30 7.67
C PHE A 26 8.73 -8.32 8.54
N GLY A 27 8.05 -7.41 9.22
CA GLY A 27 8.68 -6.37 10.04
C GLY A 27 8.92 -5.10 9.25
N LYS A 28 8.61 -3.96 9.84
CA LYS A 28 8.71 -2.64 9.17
C LYS A 28 10.13 -2.36 8.66
N GLU A 29 11.14 -2.74 9.43
CA GLU A 29 12.55 -2.54 9.08
C GLU A 29 13.02 -3.41 7.92
N ASN A 30 12.26 -4.44 7.56
CA ASN A 30 12.62 -5.41 6.53
C ASN A 30 11.84 -5.23 5.23
N VAL A 31 10.95 -4.24 5.16
CA VAL A 31 10.07 -4.04 4.00
C VAL A 31 10.27 -2.64 3.42
N GLN A 32 10.51 -2.58 2.10
CA GLN A 32 10.42 -1.33 1.35
C GLN A 32 9.18 -1.44 0.49
N TYR A 33 8.22 -0.53 0.67
CA TYR A 33 7.01 -0.52 -0.14
C TYR A 33 7.07 0.60 -1.17
N ALA A 34 6.72 0.27 -2.40
CA ALA A 34 6.83 1.19 -3.52
C ALA A 34 5.50 1.85 -3.85
N ILE A 35 4.73 1.30 -4.78
CA ILE A 35 3.42 1.83 -5.14
C ILE A 35 2.40 0.70 -5.29
N GLY A 36 1.13 1.04 -5.03
CA GLY A 36 0.04 0.09 -5.09
C GLY A 36 -1.22 0.66 -5.73
N PRO A 37 -1.28 0.75 -7.07
CA PRO A 37 -2.44 1.27 -7.74
C PRO A 37 -3.58 0.25 -7.81
N GLN A 38 -4.80 0.76 -7.93
CA GLN A 38 -5.92 -0.09 -8.33
C GLN A 38 -5.86 -0.30 -9.85
N ILE A 39 -6.30 -1.47 -10.30
CA ILE A 39 -6.36 -1.84 -11.72
C ILE A 39 -7.76 -2.32 -12.07
N GLU A 40 -8.00 -2.63 -13.34
CA GLU A 40 -9.34 -2.98 -13.85
C GLU A 40 -10.05 -4.06 -13.03
N ASN A 41 -9.35 -5.13 -12.69
CA ASN A 41 -9.94 -6.28 -11.98
C ASN A 41 -9.36 -6.52 -10.59
N GLY A 42 -8.82 -5.47 -9.96
CA GLY A 42 -8.24 -5.61 -8.62
C GLY A 42 -7.23 -4.52 -8.31
N LEU A 43 -6.14 -4.95 -7.73
CA LEU A 43 -5.06 -4.05 -7.33
C LEU A 43 -3.74 -4.82 -7.28
N TYR A 44 -2.63 -4.09 -7.17
CA TYR A 44 -1.36 -4.70 -6.80
C TYR A 44 -0.59 -3.75 -5.89
N TYR A 45 0.45 -4.27 -5.24
CA TYR A 45 1.40 -3.44 -4.51
C TYR A 45 2.79 -4.05 -4.68
N ASP A 46 3.79 -3.20 -4.85
CA ASP A 46 5.17 -3.60 -5.10
C ASP A 46 6.03 -3.42 -3.85
N PHE A 47 6.84 -4.45 -3.57
CA PHE A 47 7.68 -4.48 -2.37
C PHE A 47 9.08 -5.00 -2.65
N VAL A 48 10.05 -4.53 -1.86
CA VAL A 48 11.30 -5.27 -1.64
C VAL A 48 11.16 -5.96 -0.30
N LEU A 49 11.30 -7.28 -0.28
CA LEU A 49 11.09 -8.13 0.89
C LEU A 49 12.37 -8.89 1.23
N PRO A 50 12.50 -9.41 2.47
CA PRO A 50 13.72 -10.12 2.89
C PRO A 50 13.92 -11.48 2.21
N ARG A 51 12.88 -12.03 1.57
CA ARG A 51 12.97 -13.28 0.81
C ARG A 51 11.99 -13.27 -0.36
N THR A 52 12.20 -14.20 -1.29
CA THR A 52 11.26 -14.42 -2.38
C THR A 52 10.02 -15.15 -1.85
N LEU A 53 8.84 -14.66 -2.23
CA LEU A 53 7.58 -15.27 -1.84
C LEU A 53 7.27 -16.50 -2.70
N ASN A 54 6.50 -17.44 -2.14
CA ASN A 54 6.06 -18.65 -2.83
C ASN A 54 4.54 -18.83 -2.67
N ASN A 55 4.00 -19.94 -3.20
CA ASN A 55 2.56 -20.19 -3.19
C ASN A 55 1.94 -20.27 -1.78
N ASP A 56 2.72 -20.70 -0.79
CA ASP A 56 2.23 -20.80 0.60
C ASP A 56 2.00 -19.41 1.20
N ASP A 57 2.65 -18.38 0.67
CA ASP A 57 2.52 -17.02 1.16
C ASP A 57 1.19 -16.37 0.77
N TYR A 58 0.53 -16.84 -0.29
CA TYR A 58 -0.73 -16.27 -0.78
C TYR A 58 -1.78 -16.26 0.32
N LYS A 59 -2.01 -17.42 0.92
CA LYS A 59 -3.01 -17.54 1.99
C LYS A 59 -2.59 -16.80 3.26
N THR A 60 -1.32 -16.84 3.60
CA THR A 60 -0.79 -16.16 4.79
C THR A 60 -1.02 -14.65 4.69
N ILE A 61 -0.74 -14.05 3.54
CA ILE A 61 -0.96 -12.63 3.29
C ILE A 61 -2.45 -12.31 3.34
N GLU A 62 -3.27 -13.12 2.67
CA GLU A 62 -4.71 -12.94 2.63
C GLU A 62 -5.34 -13.00 4.03
N ASP A 63 -4.95 -13.99 4.83
CA ASP A 63 -5.42 -14.13 6.20
C ASP A 63 -5.01 -12.92 7.06
N LYS A 64 -3.81 -12.42 6.85
CA LYS A 64 -3.33 -11.22 7.56
C LYS A 64 -4.12 -9.98 7.14
N MET A 65 -4.46 -9.86 5.87
CA MET A 65 -5.31 -8.77 5.39
C MET A 65 -6.68 -8.81 6.08
N HIS A 66 -7.30 -9.98 6.21
CA HIS A 66 -8.56 -10.12 6.93
C HIS A 66 -8.43 -9.76 8.40
N GLU A 67 -7.32 -10.14 9.04
CA GLU A 67 -7.04 -9.77 10.43
C GLU A 67 -6.98 -8.25 10.60
N VAL A 68 -6.24 -7.57 9.73
CA VAL A 68 -6.12 -6.11 9.76
C VAL A 68 -7.48 -5.44 9.57
N ILE A 69 -8.28 -5.93 8.62
CA ILE A 69 -9.62 -5.40 8.35
C ILE A 69 -10.51 -5.50 9.59
N ARG A 70 -10.46 -6.63 10.29
CA ARG A 70 -11.29 -6.87 11.50
C ARG A 70 -10.93 -5.99 12.68
N ARG A 71 -9.78 -5.31 12.65
CA ARG A 71 -9.38 -4.39 13.73
C ARG A 71 -10.18 -3.10 13.75
N ARG A 72 -10.95 -2.80 12.70
CA ARG A 72 -11.76 -1.59 12.59
C ARG A 72 -10.90 -0.32 12.70
N GLU A 73 -9.81 -0.28 11.96
CA GLU A 73 -8.87 0.83 11.98
C GLU A 73 -9.38 2.01 11.14
N PRO A 74 -9.25 3.24 11.65
CA PRO A 74 -9.67 4.42 10.88
C PRO A 74 -8.64 4.79 9.82
N TRP A 75 -9.11 5.39 8.72
CA TRP A 75 -8.27 6.07 7.74
C TRP A 75 -8.25 7.55 8.10
N THR A 76 -7.06 8.12 8.24
CA THR A 76 -6.90 9.52 8.58
C THR A 76 -6.09 10.23 7.50
N ARG A 77 -6.72 11.23 6.87
CA ARG A 77 -6.08 12.08 5.88
C ARG A 77 -5.25 13.15 6.58
N LYS A 78 -4.03 13.37 6.09
CA LYS A 78 -3.17 14.43 6.62
C LYS A 78 -2.49 15.14 5.45
N VAL A 79 -2.44 16.47 5.52
CA VAL A 79 -1.73 17.29 4.54
C VAL A 79 -0.46 17.82 5.20
N VAL A 80 0.68 17.60 4.57
CA VAL A 80 1.98 17.97 5.12
C VAL A 80 2.83 18.69 4.07
N SER A 81 3.90 19.34 4.55
CA SER A 81 4.92 19.91 3.66
C SER A 81 5.83 18.83 3.13
N LYS A 82 6.61 19.16 2.10
CA LYS A 82 7.62 18.25 1.55
C LYS A 82 8.63 17.83 2.63
N ALA A 83 9.09 18.77 3.46
CA ALA A 83 10.03 18.48 4.54
C ALA A 83 9.44 17.49 5.56
N GLU A 84 8.19 17.68 5.95
CA GLU A 84 7.50 16.76 6.86
C GLU A 84 7.34 15.37 6.23
N ALA A 85 6.98 15.31 4.95
CA ALA A 85 6.82 14.04 4.24
C ALA A 85 8.15 13.28 4.17
N LEU A 86 9.25 13.96 3.87
CA LEU A 86 10.58 13.34 3.84
C LEU A 86 10.98 12.76 5.19
N GLU A 87 10.63 13.44 6.28
CA GLU A 87 10.89 12.92 7.62
C GLU A 87 10.05 11.67 7.93
N ILE A 88 8.78 11.68 7.56
CA ILE A 88 7.88 10.55 7.78
C ILE A 88 8.34 9.30 7.01
N PHE A 89 8.79 9.46 5.77
CA PHE A 89 9.18 8.36 4.89
C PHE A 89 10.70 8.15 4.81
N LYS A 90 11.48 8.68 5.73
CA LYS A 90 12.95 8.63 5.66
C LYS A 90 13.53 7.23 5.52
N ASP A 91 12.85 6.22 6.05
CA ASP A 91 13.30 4.82 5.97
C ASP A 91 12.71 4.06 4.78
N GLN A 92 11.95 4.75 3.92
CA GLN A 92 11.29 4.18 2.74
C GLN A 92 11.84 4.85 1.47
N LYS A 93 12.85 4.23 0.86
CA LYS A 93 13.61 4.83 -0.25
C LYS A 93 12.77 5.17 -1.48
N PHE A 94 11.76 4.34 -1.80
CA PHE A 94 10.92 4.61 -2.97
C PHE A 94 10.00 5.79 -2.74
N LYS A 95 9.45 5.91 -1.53
CA LYS A 95 8.61 7.05 -1.16
C LYS A 95 9.44 8.33 -1.12
N THR A 96 10.65 8.26 -0.57
CA THR A 96 11.58 9.37 -0.53
C THR A 96 11.92 9.87 -1.94
N GLU A 97 12.22 8.95 -2.87
CA GLU A 97 12.51 9.31 -4.25
C GLU A 97 11.33 10.04 -4.90
N LEU A 98 10.11 9.53 -4.73
CA LEU A 98 8.90 10.15 -5.28
C LEU A 98 8.67 11.55 -4.68
N ILE A 99 8.88 11.70 -3.38
CA ILE A 99 8.69 12.99 -2.70
C ILE A 99 9.72 14.01 -3.15
N GLU A 100 10.98 13.60 -3.31
CA GLU A 100 12.06 14.49 -3.75
C GLU A 100 11.82 15.08 -5.13
N GLU A 101 11.07 14.40 -5.99
CA GLU A 101 10.73 14.87 -7.33
C GLU A 101 9.60 15.89 -7.34
N LEU A 102 8.90 16.08 -6.22
CA LEU A 102 7.81 17.04 -6.13
C LEU A 102 8.35 18.46 -5.94
N PRO A 103 7.62 19.49 -6.39
CA PRO A 103 8.01 20.89 -6.15
C PRO A 103 8.14 21.20 -4.65
N GLU A 104 9.08 22.07 -4.30
CA GLU A 104 9.37 22.43 -2.90
C GLU A 104 8.18 23.02 -2.15
N ASP A 105 7.32 23.74 -2.86
CA ASP A 105 6.17 24.42 -2.29
C ASP A 105 4.87 23.61 -2.38
N GLU A 106 4.94 22.38 -2.90
CA GLU A 106 3.75 21.54 -3.01
C GLU A 106 3.35 20.95 -1.66
N THR A 107 2.05 20.98 -1.37
CA THR A 107 1.49 20.28 -0.21
C THR A 107 1.25 18.82 -0.60
N ILE A 108 1.51 17.93 0.34
CA ILE A 108 1.49 16.49 0.11
C ILE A 108 0.41 15.86 0.97
N THR A 109 -0.43 15.03 0.36
CA THR A 109 -1.50 14.32 1.07
C THR A 109 -1.04 12.93 1.45
N LEU A 110 -1.24 12.57 2.72
CA LEU A 110 -0.96 11.26 3.28
C LEU A 110 -2.22 10.65 3.86
N TYR A 111 -2.28 9.33 3.90
CA TYR A 111 -3.34 8.60 4.60
C TYR A 111 -2.72 7.61 5.57
N TYR A 112 -3.15 7.70 6.82
CA TYR A 112 -2.84 6.70 7.85
C TYR A 112 -3.95 5.67 7.91
N THR A 113 -3.58 4.41 8.05
CA THR A 113 -4.51 3.31 8.35
C THR A 113 -4.15 2.82 9.74
N GLY A 114 -4.99 3.14 10.73
CA GLY A 114 -4.61 2.98 12.13
C GLY A 114 -3.54 3.99 12.50
N ASP A 115 -2.67 3.63 13.43
CA ASP A 115 -1.64 4.53 13.96
C ASP A 115 -0.27 4.34 13.32
N ASP A 116 -0.02 3.20 12.69
CA ASP A 116 1.33 2.77 12.33
C ASP A 116 1.60 2.60 10.84
N TYR A 117 0.58 2.60 9.99
CA TYR A 117 0.78 2.54 8.55
C TYR A 117 0.40 3.87 7.91
N VAL A 118 1.30 4.38 7.08
CA VAL A 118 1.07 5.62 6.33
C VAL A 118 1.48 5.42 4.88
N ASP A 119 0.69 5.99 3.98
CA ASP A 119 1.02 5.97 2.55
C ASP A 119 0.82 7.34 1.92
N LEU A 120 1.60 7.56 0.87
CA LEU A 120 1.57 8.77 0.05
C LEU A 120 0.44 8.59 -0.97
N CYS A 121 -0.65 9.33 -0.80
CA CYS A 121 -1.84 9.07 -1.57
C CYS A 121 -2.82 10.23 -1.47
N ARG A 122 -3.59 10.45 -2.54
CA ARG A 122 -4.62 11.50 -2.57
C ARG A 122 -6.00 10.99 -2.17
N GLY A 123 -6.18 9.70 -2.01
CA GLY A 123 -7.49 9.12 -1.76
C GLY A 123 -8.36 9.09 -3.01
N PRO A 124 -9.68 8.90 -2.89
CA PRO A 124 -10.37 8.67 -1.61
C PRO A 124 -10.20 7.27 -1.07
N HIS A 125 -10.46 7.11 0.22
CA HIS A 125 -10.43 5.84 0.94
C HIS A 125 -11.70 5.66 1.74
N VAL A 126 -11.93 4.43 2.22
CA VAL A 126 -12.97 4.17 3.22
C VAL A 126 -12.61 4.92 4.52
N GLU A 127 -13.58 5.21 5.35
CA GLU A 127 -13.33 5.89 6.62
C GLU A 127 -12.81 4.94 7.69
N ASN A 128 -13.18 3.67 7.61
CA ASN A 128 -12.78 2.65 8.58
C ASN A 128 -12.65 1.30 7.87
N SER A 129 -11.69 0.49 8.30
CA SER A 129 -11.46 -0.83 7.70
C SER A 129 -12.69 -1.75 7.80
N GLN A 130 -13.59 -1.49 8.75
CA GLN A 130 -14.84 -2.22 8.89
C GLN A 130 -15.67 -2.24 7.60
N GLU A 131 -15.58 -1.18 6.79
CA GLU A 131 -16.30 -1.10 5.52
C GLU A 131 -15.85 -2.17 4.51
N LEU A 132 -14.66 -2.75 4.72
CA LEU A 132 -14.10 -3.78 3.84
C LEU A 132 -14.44 -5.21 4.30
N MET A 133 -15.10 -5.37 5.44
CA MET A 133 -15.38 -6.71 6.02
C MET A 133 -16.23 -7.60 5.12
N ASN A 134 -17.09 -7.00 4.29
CA ASN A 134 -17.97 -7.74 3.40
C ASN A 134 -17.49 -7.74 1.95
N VAL A 135 -16.27 -7.23 1.69
CA VAL A 135 -15.70 -7.21 0.35
C VAL A 135 -14.95 -8.53 0.12
N ALA A 136 -15.31 -9.25 -0.92
CA ALA A 136 -14.61 -10.47 -1.31
C ALA A 136 -13.32 -10.12 -2.03
N PHE A 137 -12.21 -10.72 -1.62
CA PHE A 137 -10.92 -10.57 -2.30
C PHE A 137 -10.06 -11.81 -2.07
N GLU A 138 -9.05 -11.99 -2.91
CA GLU A 138 -8.06 -13.05 -2.73
C GLU A 138 -6.71 -12.59 -3.28
N VAL A 139 -5.62 -13.07 -2.69
CA VAL A 139 -4.29 -12.87 -3.25
C VAL A 139 -4.17 -13.83 -4.44
N ARG A 140 -4.06 -13.27 -5.66
CA ARG A 140 -4.15 -14.04 -6.89
C ARG A 140 -2.83 -14.50 -7.45
N SER A 141 -1.82 -13.64 -7.42
CA SER A 141 -0.53 -13.97 -8.00
C SER A 141 0.57 -13.05 -7.47
N ILE A 142 1.81 -13.50 -7.64
CA ILE A 142 3.00 -12.74 -7.28
C ILE A 142 3.95 -12.83 -8.47
N SER A 143 4.46 -11.69 -8.93
CA SER A 143 5.40 -11.65 -10.04
C SER A 143 6.51 -10.65 -9.76
N GLY A 144 7.59 -10.72 -10.53
CA GLY A 144 8.67 -9.73 -10.49
C GLY A 144 8.29 -8.48 -11.26
N ALA A 145 8.84 -7.36 -10.83
CA ALA A 145 8.74 -6.07 -11.52
C ALA A 145 9.99 -5.27 -11.20
N TYR A 146 10.29 -4.27 -12.02
CA TYR A 146 11.40 -3.38 -11.75
C TYR A 146 10.88 -1.99 -11.36
N TRP A 147 11.57 -1.33 -10.44
CA TRP A 147 11.23 0.02 -10.06
C TRP A 147 11.24 0.93 -11.30
N ARG A 148 10.08 1.55 -11.58
CA ARG A 148 9.84 2.39 -12.76
C ARG A 148 10.11 1.69 -14.09
N GLY A 149 10.00 0.36 -14.11
CA GLY A 149 10.22 -0.43 -15.32
C GLY A 149 11.68 -0.51 -15.77
N ASP A 150 12.62 -0.05 -14.96
CA ASP A 150 14.04 -0.01 -15.29
C ASP A 150 14.76 -1.25 -14.76
N GLU A 151 15.23 -2.11 -15.66
CA GLU A 151 15.92 -3.36 -15.31
C GLU A 151 17.23 -3.15 -14.55
N ASN A 152 17.77 -1.92 -14.58
CA ASN A 152 18.99 -1.55 -13.84
C ASN A 152 18.68 -1.05 -12.42
N ARG A 153 17.41 -0.94 -12.07
CA ARG A 153 16.94 -0.49 -10.75
C ARG A 153 16.50 -1.69 -9.92
N ASP A 154 15.97 -1.42 -8.73
CA ASP A 154 15.54 -2.47 -7.81
C ASP A 154 14.50 -3.40 -8.44
N GLN A 155 14.67 -4.71 -8.23
CA GLN A 155 13.65 -5.69 -8.55
C GLN A 155 12.67 -5.82 -7.40
N LEU A 156 11.39 -5.69 -7.72
CA LEU A 156 10.30 -5.71 -6.76
C LEU A 156 9.50 -7.01 -6.88
N GLN A 157 8.84 -7.39 -5.81
CA GLN A 157 7.83 -8.43 -5.85
C GLN A 157 6.46 -7.76 -5.91
N ARG A 158 5.72 -8.06 -6.95
CA ARG A 158 4.40 -7.49 -7.20
C ARG A 158 3.33 -8.47 -6.77
N ILE A 159 2.57 -8.08 -5.77
CA ILE A 159 1.48 -8.90 -5.23
C ILE A 159 0.16 -8.41 -5.80
N TYR A 160 -0.55 -9.28 -6.52
CA TYR A 160 -1.87 -8.98 -7.09
C TYR A 160 -2.99 -9.50 -6.21
N VAL A 161 -4.00 -8.66 -6.04
CA VAL A 161 -5.20 -9.01 -5.29
C VAL A 161 -6.45 -8.80 -6.12
#